data_556d83f228623b8e4dd178fde8b57237
#
_entry.id   556d83f228623b8e4dd178fde8b57237
#
_cell.length_a   1.000
_cell.length_b   1.000
_cell.length_c   1.000
_cell.angle_alpha   90.00
_cell.angle_beta   90.00
_cell.angle_gamma   90.00
#
_symmetry.space_group_name_H-M   'P 1'
#
loop_
_entity.id
_entity.type
_entity.pdbx_description
1 polymer ?
#
loop_
_entity_poly.entity_id
_entity_poly.type
_entity_poly.pdbx_seq_one_letter_code
_entity_poly.pdbx_strand_id
1 'polypeptide(L)'
;MNPSSPVAEAAASNAGPWSARWLGVVAIFVVVMTPLLAYLAPLGFAPLLALAGVLVLPSLKLTRAAAPPLLILVALVVWAAISMSWSPVVLGPLRPKNYGDIETLTALKLALQLATYGAAVVALRELPEAAAERAAAILAYALVGLAVLTALDAMMGAAIYLKFHTVTGEAMRPDVALVKVSLATYALALLFWPASLVLSRRHGPLLIILLLAGTIVTSKITSSDACLAALAAGGFAWLMVRYLGQLGAKVLVGLIAIPFVTAPLVVLVGVQTGVVAWMHRMLPASWDARLDIWTFAADHIQTHPFRGWGLDASRTFGVAIPLHTHNGELQLWLELGAVGAALAGVFFCWVAYGVVRLAQRSRSEAAMAAGALVSYLVIGAISFGVWQEWWIALGALTFIACGMARAGGENTENWGELTPLS
;
A
#
# COMPACT_ATOMS: atom_id res chain seq x y z
N MET A 1 34.94 -32.43 20.51
CA MET A 1 35.27 -31.02 20.75
C MET A 1 35.54 -30.38 19.41
N ASN A 2 34.56 -29.64 18.89
CA ASN A 2 34.67 -28.94 17.61
C ASN A 2 34.62 -27.44 17.95
N PRO A 3 35.69 -26.67 17.74
CA PRO A 3 35.66 -25.24 18.04
C PRO A 3 34.84 -24.54 16.98
N SER A 4 33.70 -24.02 17.37
CA SER A 4 32.93 -23.03 16.58
C SER A 4 33.83 -21.84 16.27
N SER A 5 34.07 -21.59 15.00
CA SER A 5 34.95 -20.53 14.57
C SER A 5 34.34 -19.13 14.92
N PRO A 6 35.12 -18.23 15.53
CA PRO A 6 34.66 -16.90 15.92
C PRO A 6 34.41 -15.96 14.73
N VAL A 7 34.56 -16.44 13.50
CA VAL A 7 34.38 -15.66 12.27
C VAL A 7 32.90 -15.54 11.87
N ALA A 8 32.03 -16.44 12.36
CA ALA A 8 30.60 -16.40 12.05
C ALA A 8 29.83 -15.37 12.91
N GLU A 9 30.31 -15.05 14.10
CA GLU A 9 29.69 -14.11 15.03
C GLU A 9 30.02 -12.64 14.75
N ALA A 10 31.13 -12.38 14.03
CA ALA A 10 31.57 -11.03 13.70
C ALA A 10 30.82 -10.41 12.49
N ALA A 11 30.03 -11.18 11.73
CA ALA A 11 29.27 -10.67 10.59
C ALA A 11 27.90 -10.07 10.97
N ALA A 12 27.46 -10.17 12.21
CA ALA A 12 26.09 -9.85 12.63
C ALA A 12 25.86 -8.45 13.21
N SER A 13 26.84 -7.54 13.29
CA SER A 13 26.56 -6.16 13.73
C SER A 13 27.56 -5.14 13.21
N ASN A 14 27.40 -4.72 11.95
CA ASN A 14 28.11 -3.55 11.40
C ASN A 14 27.29 -2.25 11.41
N ALA A 15 26.16 -2.18 12.13
CA ALA A 15 25.52 -0.94 12.46
C ALA A 15 26.05 -0.48 13.83
N GLY A 16 26.79 0.64 13.88
CA GLY A 16 27.22 1.19 15.16
C GLY A 16 25.99 1.46 16.06
N PRO A 17 26.14 1.41 17.40
CA PRO A 17 25.03 1.53 18.36
C PRO A 17 24.23 2.83 18.17
N TRP A 18 24.79 3.84 17.55
CA TRP A 18 24.12 5.09 17.24
C TRP A 18 23.14 4.95 16.06
N SER A 19 23.54 4.30 14.98
CA SER A 19 22.66 4.12 13.80
C SER A 19 21.43 3.26 14.12
N ALA A 20 21.58 2.24 14.94
CA ALA A 20 20.48 1.39 15.41
C ALA A 20 19.46 2.18 16.26
N ARG A 21 19.95 3.02 17.19
CA ARG A 21 19.09 3.92 18.00
C ARG A 21 18.37 4.93 17.13
N TRP A 22 19.06 5.52 16.17
CA TRP A 22 18.49 6.50 15.25
C TRP A 22 17.38 5.90 14.40
N LEU A 23 17.59 4.74 13.80
CA LEU A 23 16.53 4.03 13.05
C LEU A 23 15.31 3.75 13.94
N GLY A 24 15.51 3.38 15.21
CA GLY A 24 14.43 3.21 16.18
C GLY A 24 13.63 4.50 16.41
N VAL A 25 14.29 5.64 16.54
CA VAL A 25 13.63 6.94 16.70
C VAL A 25 12.79 7.29 15.47
N VAL A 26 13.35 7.11 14.24
CA VAL A 26 12.61 7.37 13.00
C VAL A 26 11.42 6.43 12.88
N ALA A 27 11.58 5.14 13.23
CA ALA A 27 10.48 4.18 13.21
C ALA A 27 9.33 4.58 14.15
N ILE A 28 9.65 4.96 15.40
CA ILE A 28 8.65 5.43 16.38
C ILE A 28 7.96 6.69 15.87
N PHE A 29 8.71 7.65 15.32
CA PHE A 29 8.14 8.85 14.70
C PHE A 29 7.11 8.49 13.61
N VAL A 30 7.48 7.62 12.67
CA VAL A 30 6.60 7.18 11.57
C VAL A 30 5.34 6.50 12.11
N VAL A 31 5.47 5.55 13.05
CA VAL A 31 4.30 4.80 13.53
C VAL A 31 3.36 5.64 14.41
N VAL A 32 3.88 6.64 15.13
CA VAL A 32 3.07 7.60 15.91
C VAL A 32 2.33 8.57 15.00
N MET A 33 2.98 9.06 13.93
CA MET A 33 2.34 9.95 12.96
C MET A 33 1.28 9.23 12.11
N THR A 34 1.41 7.92 11.90
CA THR A 34 0.50 7.15 11.05
C THR A 34 -0.99 7.31 11.41
N PRO A 35 -1.46 7.04 12.63
CA PRO A 35 -2.88 7.19 12.97
C PRO A 35 -3.35 8.64 12.94
N LEU A 36 -2.48 9.59 13.29
CA LEU A 36 -2.80 11.01 13.24
C LEU A 36 -3.06 11.47 11.80
N LEU A 37 -2.15 11.13 10.89
CA LEU A 37 -2.30 11.46 9.47
C LEU A 37 -3.48 10.70 8.84
N ALA A 38 -3.68 9.44 9.18
CA ALA A 38 -4.81 8.67 8.65
C ALA A 38 -6.15 9.36 8.95
N TYR A 39 -6.31 9.94 10.13
CA TYR A 39 -7.53 10.62 10.52
C TYR A 39 -7.60 12.08 10.04
N LEU A 40 -6.55 12.88 10.27
CA LEU A 40 -6.59 14.32 10.06
C LEU A 40 -6.15 14.77 8.66
N ALA A 41 -5.15 14.09 8.07
CA ALA A 41 -4.50 14.55 6.85
C ALA A 41 -3.87 13.39 6.05
N PRO A 42 -4.66 12.49 5.41
CA PRO A 42 -4.12 11.31 4.74
C PRO A 42 -3.09 11.60 3.64
N LEU A 43 -3.19 12.75 2.97
CA LEU A 43 -2.18 13.20 2.00
C LEU A 43 -0.79 13.39 2.64
N GLY A 44 -0.73 13.59 3.95
CA GLY A 44 0.49 13.70 4.75
C GLY A 44 1.35 12.42 4.78
N PHE A 45 0.84 11.28 4.35
CA PHE A 45 1.68 10.07 4.22
C PHE A 45 2.83 10.25 3.23
N ALA A 46 2.63 11.01 2.16
CA ALA A 46 3.68 11.29 1.18
C ALA A 46 4.87 12.05 1.80
N PRO A 47 4.68 13.25 2.40
CA PRO A 47 5.77 13.96 3.05
C PRO A 47 6.33 13.21 4.28
N LEU A 48 5.51 12.47 5.05
CA LEU A 48 5.99 11.65 6.16
C LEU A 48 7.03 10.64 5.70
N LEU A 49 6.72 9.88 4.64
CA LEU A 49 7.62 8.84 4.18
C LEU A 49 8.84 9.40 3.44
N ALA A 50 8.67 10.52 2.73
CA ALA A 50 9.80 11.25 2.15
C ALA A 50 10.77 11.75 3.23
N LEU A 51 10.24 12.36 4.31
CA LEU A 51 11.03 12.79 5.45
C LEU A 51 11.72 11.61 6.13
N ALA A 52 11.01 10.52 6.38
CA ALA A 52 11.60 9.30 6.94
C ALA A 52 12.77 8.80 6.08
N GLY A 53 12.58 8.78 4.74
CA GLY A 53 13.63 8.41 3.80
C GLY A 53 14.87 9.27 3.88
N VAL A 54 14.72 10.59 4.01
CA VAL A 54 15.85 11.53 4.21
C VAL A 54 16.51 11.29 5.56
N LEU A 55 15.74 11.14 6.63
CA LEU A 55 16.25 10.93 7.98
C LEU A 55 17.06 9.63 8.14
N VAL A 56 16.74 8.59 7.37
CA VAL A 56 17.47 7.31 7.44
C VAL A 56 18.72 7.25 6.55
N LEU A 57 18.98 8.24 5.68
CA LEU A 57 20.15 8.24 4.78
C LEU A 57 21.49 7.97 5.49
N PRO A 58 21.77 8.54 6.69
CA PRO A 58 23.03 8.24 7.39
C PRO A 58 23.20 6.78 7.80
N SER A 59 22.09 6.03 7.89
CA SER A 59 22.05 4.61 8.29
C SER A 59 21.75 3.67 7.12
N LEU A 60 21.59 4.20 5.90
CA LEU A 60 21.21 3.43 4.72
C LEU A 60 22.32 2.49 4.29
N LYS A 61 22.00 1.19 4.22
CA LYS A 61 22.86 0.15 3.66
C LYS A 61 22.11 -0.54 2.53
N LEU A 62 22.62 -0.38 1.31
CA LEU A 62 22.06 -1.10 0.16
C LEU A 62 22.51 -2.56 0.19
N THR A 63 21.57 -3.45 0.46
CA THR A 63 21.82 -4.89 0.43
C THR A 63 21.59 -5.45 -0.98
N ARG A 64 22.29 -6.53 -1.33
CA ARG A 64 22.07 -7.23 -2.61
C ARG A 64 20.62 -7.71 -2.77
N ALA A 65 19.94 -8.00 -1.68
CA ALA A 65 18.53 -8.41 -1.68
C ALA A 65 17.56 -7.28 -2.09
N ALA A 66 17.92 -6.02 -1.87
CA ALA A 66 17.11 -4.88 -2.27
C ALA A 66 17.29 -4.51 -3.76
N ALA A 67 18.35 -4.96 -4.42
CA ALA A 67 18.63 -4.56 -5.79
C ALA A 67 17.58 -4.99 -6.82
N PRO A 68 17.05 -6.23 -6.86
CA PRO A 68 16.08 -6.63 -7.89
C PRO A 68 14.81 -5.77 -7.91
N PRO A 69 14.06 -5.56 -6.79
CA PRO A 69 12.87 -4.73 -6.83
C PRO A 69 13.15 -3.27 -7.13
N LEU A 70 14.28 -2.72 -6.65
CA LEU A 70 14.69 -1.35 -6.96
C LEU A 70 14.99 -1.19 -8.45
N LEU A 71 15.66 -2.15 -9.08
CA LEU A 71 15.95 -2.11 -10.53
C LEU A 71 14.67 -2.16 -11.36
N ILE A 72 13.68 -2.99 -10.98
CA ILE A 72 12.38 -3.04 -11.67
C ILE A 72 11.66 -1.69 -11.55
N LEU A 73 11.65 -1.09 -10.35
CA LEU A 73 11.03 0.21 -10.12
C LEU A 73 11.78 1.35 -10.84
N VAL A 74 13.12 1.31 -10.88
CA VAL A 74 13.92 2.25 -11.68
C VAL A 74 13.56 2.11 -13.16
N ALA A 75 13.45 0.90 -13.69
CA ALA A 75 13.06 0.67 -15.07
C ALA A 75 11.65 1.22 -15.36
N LEU A 76 10.71 1.05 -14.44
CA LEU A 76 9.35 1.60 -14.56
C LEU A 76 9.37 3.14 -14.57
N VAL A 77 10.10 3.77 -13.65
CA VAL A 77 10.21 5.24 -13.57
C VAL A 77 10.93 5.81 -14.81
N VAL A 78 11.98 5.14 -15.28
CA VAL A 78 12.69 5.54 -16.51
C VAL A 78 11.75 5.42 -17.71
N TRP A 79 10.99 4.32 -17.85
CA TRP A 79 10.00 4.17 -18.91
C TRP A 79 8.91 5.25 -18.83
N ALA A 80 8.40 5.53 -17.64
CA ALA A 80 7.44 6.62 -17.42
C ALA A 80 8.03 7.98 -17.83
N ALA A 81 9.28 8.28 -17.47
CA ALA A 81 9.96 9.51 -17.88
C ALA A 81 10.16 9.60 -19.40
N ILE A 82 10.57 8.52 -20.05
CA ILE A 82 10.69 8.45 -21.53
C ILE A 82 9.33 8.68 -22.18
N SER A 83 8.25 8.13 -21.61
CA SER A 83 6.90 8.25 -22.15
C SER A 83 6.35 9.67 -22.18
N MET A 84 6.91 10.58 -21.37
CA MET A 84 6.57 12.00 -21.44
C MET A 84 6.90 12.64 -22.80
N SER A 85 7.82 12.09 -23.57
CA SER A 85 8.19 12.61 -24.90
C SER A 85 7.07 12.49 -25.94
N TRP A 86 6.06 11.66 -25.69
CA TRP A 86 4.88 11.52 -26.54
C TRP A 86 3.56 11.71 -25.78
N SER A 87 3.61 12.05 -24.51
CA SER A 87 2.42 12.35 -23.72
C SER A 87 1.74 13.63 -24.26
N PRO A 88 0.40 13.66 -24.37
CA PRO A 88 -0.34 14.85 -24.73
C PRO A 88 -0.36 15.92 -23.62
N VAL A 89 0.22 15.64 -22.46
CA VAL A 89 0.30 16.59 -21.34
C VAL A 89 1.21 17.76 -21.70
N VAL A 90 0.65 18.96 -21.68
CA VAL A 90 1.43 20.19 -21.87
C VAL A 90 2.03 20.58 -20.53
N LEU A 91 3.35 20.49 -20.43
CA LEU A 91 4.08 20.97 -19.25
C LEU A 91 4.01 22.51 -19.24
N GLY A 92 3.32 23.05 -18.24
CA GLY A 92 3.31 24.49 -17.99
C GLY A 92 4.69 24.99 -17.55
N PRO A 93 5.01 26.29 -17.71
CA PRO A 93 6.24 26.86 -17.19
C PRO A 93 6.28 26.73 -15.66
N LEU A 94 7.40 26.26 -15.11
CA LEU A 94 7.64 26.22 -13.67
C LEU A 94 7.56 27.63 -13.08
N ARG A 95 6.48 27.95 -12.37
CA ARG A 95 6.32 29.24 -11.69
C ARG A 95 6.67 29.07 -10.21
N PRO A 96 7.73 29.74 -9.70
CA PRO A 96 8.21 29.55 -8.33
C PRO A 96 7.19 29.88 -7.22
N LYS A 97 6.05 30.49 -7.55
CA LYS A 97 5.05 30.96 -6.58
C LYS A 97 3.85 30.00 -6.39
N ASN A 98 3.70 28.97 -7.22
CA ASN A 98 2.60 28.03 -7.12
C ASN A 98 3.16 26.64 -6.83
N TYR A 99 2.98 26.16 -5.59
CA TYR A 99 3.32 24.77 -5.22
C TYR A 99 2.61 23.72 -6.10
N GLY A 100 1.51 24.09 -6.80
CA GLY A 100 0.83 23.26 -7.79
C GLY A 100 1.63 22.96 -9.06
N ASP A 101 2.64 23.75 -9.38
CA ASP A 101 3.44 23.53 -10.61
C ASP A 101 4.38 22.31 -10.50
N ILE A 102 4.72 21.88 -9.26
CA ILE A 102 5.46 20.62 -9.05
C ILE A 102 4.56 19.41 -9.39
N GLU A 103 3.25 19.54 -9.29
CA GLU A 103 2.32 18.48 -9.67
C GLU A 103 2.35 18.17 -11.18
N THR A 104 2.84 19.09 -11.99
CA THR A 104 3.02 18.86 -13.43
C THR A 104 4.26 18.02 -13.78
N LEU A 105 5.14 17.75 -12.80
CA LEU A 105 6.39 16.98 -13.00
C LEU A 105 6.28 15.58 -12.40
N THR A 106 5.26 14.82 -12.80
CA THR A 106 5.01 13.47 -12.23
C THR A 106 6.22 12.55 -12.34
N ALA A 107 6.98 12.56 -13.44
CA ALA A 107 8.19 11.76 -13.57
C ALA A 107 9.26 12.11 -12.51
N LEU A 108 9.47 13.40 -12.23
CA LEU A 108 10.39 13.84 -11.18
C LEU A 108 9.89 13.43 -9.80
N LYS A 109 8.59 13.59 -9.53
CA LYS A 109 7.99 13.13 -8.28
C LYS A 109 8.18 11.64 -8.07
N LEU A 110 7.94 10.82 -9.08
CA LEU A 110 8.16 9.37 -9.04
C LEU A 110 9.62 9.02 -8.75
N ALA A 111 10.58 9.72 -9.36
CA ALA A 111 12.00 9.52 -9.07
C ALA A 111 12.37 9.89 -7.62
N LEU A 112 11.87 11.01 -7.11
CA LEU A 112 12.08 11.43 -5.72
C LEU A 112 11.41 10.49 -4.71
N GLN A 113 10.21 10.01 -5.02
CA GLN A 113 9.50 9.02 -4.20
C GLN A 113 10.25 7.68 -4.19
N LEU A 114 10.72 7.21 -5.34
CA LEU A 114 11.51 5.99 -5.41
C LEU A 114 12.79 6.12 -4.56
N ALA A 115 13.48 7.24 -4.63
CA ALA A 115 14.68 7.50 -3.84
C ALA A 115 14.36 7.54 -2.34
N THR A 116 13.38 8.35 -1.92
CA THR A 116 13.10 8.58 -0.50
C THR A 116 12.33 7.43 0.14
N TYR A 117 11.23 6.94 -0.50
CA TYR A 117 10.47 5.82 0.04
C TYR A 117 11.27 4.52 -0.03
N GLY A 118 12.06 4.33 -1.09
CA GLY A 118 13.00 3.22 -1.21
C GLY A 118 14.04 3.22 -0.09
N ALA A 119 14.63 4.40 0.23
CA ALA A 119 15.56 4.53 1.34
C ALA A 119 14.89 4.19 2.69
N ALA A 120 13.66 4.70 2.94
CA ALA A 120 12.90 4.37 4.15
C ALA A 120 12.65 2.85 4.26
N VAL A 121 12.16 2.21 3.18
CA VAL A 121 11.89 0.77 3.14
C VAL A 121 13.16 -0.04 3.39
N VAL A 122 14.27 0.29 2.72
CA VAL A 122 15.53 -0.47 2.85
C VAL A 122 16.11 -0.31 4.25
N ALA A 123 16.18 0.92 4.77
CA ALA A 123 16.80 1.17 6.07
C ALA A 123 15.97 0.65 7.25
N LEU A 124 14.63 0.84 7.23
CA LEU A 124 13.76 0.40 8.32
C LEU A 124 13.56 -1.13 8.37
N ARG A 125 13.95 -1.86 7.34
CA ARG A 125 14.04 -3.33 7.40
C ARG A 125 15.20 -3.83 8.27
N GLU A 126 16.21 -3.01 8.48
CA GLU A 126 17.39 -3.34 9.29
C GLU A 126 17.23 -2.87 10.75
N LEU A 127 15.98 -2.57 11.17
CA LEU A 127 15.69 -2.25 12.58
C LEU A 127 16.10 -3.40 13.50
N PRO A 128 16.74 -3.09 14.64
CA PRO A 128 16.94 -4.09 15.70
C PRO A 128 15.59 -4.68 16.15
N GLU A 129 15.57 -5.98 16.41
CA GLU A 129 14.34 -6.72 16.75
C GLU A 129 13.51 -6.03 17.84
N ALA A 130 14.12 -5.67 18.96
CA ALA A 130 13.43 -4.98 20.07
C ALA A 130 12.85 -3.61 19.68
N ALA A 131 13.46 -2.89 18.74
CA ALA A 131 12.94 -1.61 18.25
C ALA A 131 11.79 -1.83 17.28
N ALA A 132 11.89 -2.80 16.37
CA ALA A 132 10.85 -3.19 15.45
C ALA A 132 9.60 -3.69 16.19
N GLU A 133 9.78 -4.53 17.20
CA GLU A 133 8.71 -5.06 18.05
C GLU A 133 7.96 -3.97 18.83
N ARG A 134 8.69 -3.00 19.38
CA ARG A 134 8.10 -1.82 20.05
C ARG A 134 7.31 -0.96 19.06
N ALA A 135 7.88 -0.65 17.90
CA ALA A 135 7.22 0.14 16.89
C ALA A 135 5.95 -0.56 16.37
N ALA A 136 6.01 -1.86 16.09
CA ALA A 136 4.86 -2.66 15.68
C ALA A 136 3.76 -2.68 16.74
N ALA A 137 4.11 -2.81 18.02
CA ALA A 137 3.15 -2.78 19.12
C ALA A 137 2.46 -1.41 19.24
N ILE A 138 3.23 -0.31 19.22
CA ILE A 138 2.69 1.06 19.26
C ILE A 138 1.71 1.26 18.11
N LEU A 139 2.10 0.88 16.88
CA LEU A 139 1.24 0.98 15.71
C LEU A 139 -0.05 0.18 15.89
N ALA A 140 0.05 -1.08 16.31
CA ALA A 140 -1.10 -1.96 16.45
C ALA A 140 -2.13 -1.42 17.45
N TYR A 141 -1.71 -0.96 18.63
CA TYR A 141 -2.62 -0.35 19.61
C TYR A 141 -3.20 0.98 19.12
N ALA A 142 -2.37 1.82 18.48
CA ALA A 142 -2.83 3.08 17.93
C ALA A 142 -3.88 2.89 16.82
N LEU A 143 -3.77 1.83 16.01
CA LEU A 143 -4.76 1.47 14.99
C LEU A 143 -6.07 0.97 15.61
N VAL A 144 -6.04 0.24 16.74
CA VAL A 144 -7.26 -0.10 17.47
C VAL A 144 -7.96 1.17 17.96
N GLY A 145 -7.19 2.10 18.57
CA GLY A 145 -7.72 3.40 18.99
C GLY A 145 -8.29 4.21 17.82
N LEU A 146 -7.61 4.23 16.69
CA LEU A 146 -8.07 4.89 15.46
C LEU A 146 -9.37 4.27 14.94
N ALA A 147 -9.47 2.94 14.91
CA ALA A 147 -10.67 2.26 14.43
C ALA A 147 -11.90 2.56 15.32
N VAL A 148 -11.71 2.59 16.63
CA VAL A 148 -12.76 2.99 17.58
C VAL A 148 -13.13 4.45 17.41
N LEU A 149 -12.13 5.35 17.32
CA LEU A 149 -12.35 6.79 17.11
C LEU A 149 -13.14 7.06 15.83
N THR A 150 -12.70 6.49 14.70
CA THR A 150 -13.36 6.73 13.41
C THR A 150 -14.76 6.14 13.35
N ALA A 151 -14.99 4.99 13.99
CA ALA A 151 -16.32 4.40 14.08
C ALA A 151 -17.28 5.28 14.90
N LEU A 152 -16.85 5.73 16.07
CA LEU A 152 -17.64 6.64 16.91
C LEU A 152 -17.90 7.97 16.20
N ASP A 153 -16.89 8.56 15.57
CA ASP A 153 -17.03 9.82 14.86
C ASP A 153 -17.95 9.70 13.64
N ALA A 154 -17.83 8.62 12.86
CA ALA A 154 -18.74 8.35 11.76
C ALA A 154 -20.19 8.17 12.23
N MET A 155 -20.42 7.48 13.35
CA MET A 155 -21.75 7.34 13.96
C MET A 155 -22.34 8.69 14.43
N MET A 156 -21.48 9.65 14.80
CA MET A 156 -21.87 11.01 15.18
C MET A 156 -21.90 11.99 13.98
N GLY A 157 -21.83 11.50 12.74
CA GLY A 157 -21.82 12.35 11.56
C GLY A 157 -20.55 13.19 11.38
N ALA A 158 -19.40 12.66 11.79
CA ALA A 158 -18.09 13.32 11.79
C ALA A 158 -18.00 14.56 12.71
N ALA A 159 -18.72 14.55 13.83
CA ALA A 159 -18.81 15.69 14.75
C ALA A 159 -17.44 16.04 15.39
N ILE A 160 -16.62 15.02 15.72
CA ILE A 160 -15.27 15.23 16.29
C ILE A 160 -14.37 15.88 15.24
N TYR A 161 -14.37 15.37 14.03
CA TYR A 161 -13.61 15.88 12.90
C TYR A 161 -14.00 17.34 12.57
N LEU A 162 -15.31 17.63 12.50
CA LEU A 162 -15.85 18.98 12.27
C LEU A 162 -15.43 19.96 13.38
N LYS A 163 -15.52 19.54 14.64
CA LYS A 163 -15.13 20.38 15.79
C LYS A 163 -13.64 20.73 15.72
N PHE A 164 -12.79 19.76 15.36
CA PHE A 164 -11.35 20.00 15.19
C PHE A 164 -11.08 21.07 14.11
N HIS A 165 -11.69 20.94 12.93
CA HIS A 165 -11.55 21.91 11.85
C HIS A 165 -12.13 23.28 12.16
N THR A 166 -13.22 23.35 12.91
CA THR A 166 -13.77 24.63 13.38
C THR A 166 -12.80 25.36 14.31
N VAL A 167 -12.13 24.62 15.20
CA VAL A 167 -11.13 25.20 16.12
C VAL A 167 -9.87 25.68 15.36
N THR A 168 -9.51 25.00 14.26
CA THR A 168 -8.37 25.39 13.40
C THR A 168 -8.73 26.48 12.39
N GLY A 169 -9.97 26.99 12.41
CA GLY A 169 -10.43 28.09 11.54
C GLY A 169 -10.94 27.66 10.15
N GLU A 170 -11.09 26.37 9.92
CA GLU A 170 -11.60 25.82 8.66
C GLU A 170 -13.10 25.45 8.81
N ALA A 171 -13.98 26.19 8.12
CA ALA A 171 -15.39 25.80 8.02
C ALA A 171 -15.55 24.66 7.02
N MET A 172 -16.12 23.54 7.44
CA MET A 172 -16.34 22.37 6.58
C MET A 172 -17.80 21.88 6.66
N ARG A 173 -18.35 21.44 5.53
CA ARG A 173 -19.68 20.83 5.48
C ARG A 173 -19.63 19.40 6.06
N PRO A 174 -20.70 18.92 6.75
CA PRO A 174 -20.73 17.59 7.35
C PRO A 174 -20.54 16.42 6.36
N ASP A 175 -21.11 16.53 5.16
CA ASP A 175 -20.94 15.53 4.10
C ASP A 175 -19.49 15.42 3.63
N VAL A 176 -18.78 16.55 3.51
CA VAL A 176 -17.35 16.57 3.18
C VAL A 176 -16.52 15.99 4.33
N ALA A 177 -16.87 16.27 5.57
CA ALA A 177 -16.18 15.72 6.74
C ALA A 177 -16.30 14.19 6.80
N LEU A 178 -17.46 13.61 6.53
CA LEU A 178 -17.63 12.16 6.42
C LEU A 178 -16.75 11.54 5.34
N VAL A 179 -16.63 12.20 4.17
CA VAL A 179 -15.71 11.76 3.11
C VAL A 179 -14.24 11.83 3.59
N LYS A 180 -13.88 12.84 4.38
CA LYS A 180 -12.51 12.92 4.94
C LYS A 180 -12.24 11.82 5.98
N VAL A 181 -13.19 11.55 6.89
CA VAL A 181 -13.10 10.45 7.85
C VAL A 181 -13.01 9.09 7.14
N SER A 182 -13.69 8.93 5.99
CA SER A 182 -13.63 7.70 5.20
C SER A 182 -12.21 7.35 4.73
N LEU A 183 -11.36 8.34 4.49
CA LEU A 183 -9.98 8.11 4.03
C LEU A 183 -9.13 7.33 5.05
N ALA A 184 -9.46 7.43 6.35
CA ALA A 184 -8.79 6.62 7.37
C ALA A 184 -9.00 5.11 7.19
N THR A 185 -10.13 4.71 6.59
CA THR A 185 -10.45 3.28 6.37
C THR A 185 -9.45 2.59 5.46
N TYR A 186 -8.83 3.31 4.53
CA TYR A 186 -7.78 2.76 3.64
C TYR A 186 -6.51 2.40 4.43
N ALA A 187 -6.07 3.26 5.34
CA ALA A 187 -4.95 2.97 6.22
C ALA A 187 -5.28 1.81 7.17
N LEU A 188 -6.50 1.81 7.74
CA LEU A 188 -6.99 0.73 8.60
C LEU A 188 -7.05 -0.60 7.84
N ALA A 189 -7.57 -0.64 6.61
CA ALA A 189 -7.68 -1.87 5.83
C ALA A 189 -6.31 -2.48 5.47
N LEU A 190 -5.31 -1.64 5.17
CA LEU A 190 -3.96 -2.12 4.85
C LEU A 190 -3.18 -2.54 6.08
N LEU A 191 -3.20 -1.71 7.13
CA LEU A 191 -2.43 -1.93 8.35
C LEU A 191 -3.12 -2.91 9.32
N PHE A 192 -4.37 -3.31 9.03
CA PHE A 192 -5.06 -4.39 9.76
C PHE A 192 -4.23 -5.66 9.83
N TRP A 193 -3.60 -6.05 8.74
CA TRP A 193 -2.89 -7.32 8.65
C TRP A 193 -1.66 -7.38 9.56
N PRO A 194 -0.69 -6.46 9.50
CA PRO A 194 0.42 -6.46 10.45
C PRO A 194 -0.03 -6.23 11.88
N ALA A 195 -1.02 -5.36 12.12
CA ALA A 195 -1.56 -5.15 13.47
C ALA A 195 -2.21 -6.42 14.04
N SER A 196 -3.00 -7.14 13.25
CA SER A 196 -3.66 -8.38 13.70
C SER A 196 -2.65 -9.46 14.08
N LEU A 197 -1.53 -9.59 13.36
CA LEU A 197 -0.45 -10.53 13.71
C LEU A 197 0.18 -10.16 15.07
N VAL A 198 0.48 -8.87 15.29
CA VAL A 198 1.06 -8.39 16.56
C VAL A 198 0.09 -8.60 17.72
N LEU A 199 -1.19 -8.24 17.53
CA LEU A 199 -2.21 -8.37 18.57
C LEU A 199 -2.50 -9.83 18.90
N SER A 200 -2.51 -10.74 17.93
CA SER A 200 -2.75 -12.16 18.13
C SER A 200 -1.67 -12.82 19.02
N ARG A 201 -0.44 -12.33 18.94
CA ARG A 201 0.68 -12.81 19.76
C ARG A 201 0.63 -12.30 21.19
N ARG A 202 -0.06 -11.17 21.46
CA ARG A 202 0.00 -10.47 22.76
C ARG A 202 -1.28 -10.55 23.59
N HIS A 203 -2.45 -10.45 22.98
CA HIS A 203 -3.70 -10.16 23.69
C HIS A 203 -4.92 -11.01 23.28
N GLY A 204 -4.72 -11.98 22.38
CA GLY A 204 -5.84 -12.77 21.88
C GLY A 204 -6.75 -11.97 20.92
N PRO A 205 -7.99 -12.46 20.67
CA PRO A 205 -8.82 -11.99 19.55
C PRO A 205 -9.54 -10.65 19.78
N LEU A 206 -9.73 -10.21 21.04
CA LEU A 206 -10.61 -9.06 21.34
C LEU A 206 -10.19 -7.78 20.63
N LEU A 207 -8.91 -7.41 20.69
CA LEU A 207 -8.43 -6.19 20.05
C LEU A 207 -8.45 -6.29 18.52
N ILE A 208 -8.28 -7.50 17.97
CA ILE A 208 -8.42 -7.75 16.52
C ILE A 208 -9.88 -7.55 16.11
N ILE A 209 -10.82 -8.05 16.89
CA ILE A 209 -12.26 -7.88 16.65
C ILE A 209 -12.64 -6.40 16.71
N LEU A 210 -12.13 -5.64 17.70
CA LEU A 210 -12.37 -4.20 17.80
C LEU A 210 -11.80 -3.44 16.61
N LEU A 211 -10.59 -3.76 16.17
CA LEU A 211 -9.97 -3.16 14.99
C LEU A 211 -10.79 -3.45 13.73
N LEU A 212 -11.18 -4.70 13.52
CA LEU A 212 -11.99 -5.11 12.38
C LEU A 212 -13.38 -4.49 12.40
N ALA A 213 -14.08 -4.58 13.53
CA ALA A 213 -15.42 -4.04 13.69
C ALA A 213 -15.46 -2.53 13.50
N GLY A 214 -14.51 -1.78 14.11
CA GLY A 214 -14.39 -0.34 13.93
C GLY A 214 -14.14 0.03 12.47
N THR A 215 -13.27 -0.70 11.79
CA THR A 215 -13.00 -0.49 10.35
C THR A 215 -14.26 -0.76 9.51
N ILE A 216 -14.98 -1.85 9.76
CA ILE A 216 -16.21 -2.20 9.03
C ILE A 216 -17.31 -1.15 9.29
N VAL A 217 -17.53 -0.76 10.53
CA VAL A 217 -18.57 0.23 10.92
C VAL A 217 -18.27 1.57 10.23
N THR A 218 -17.04 2.07 10.33
CA THR A 218 -16.64 3.30 9.64
C THR A 218 -16.87 3.18 8.14
N SER A 219 -16.41 2.09 7.51
CA SER A 219 -16.54 1.88 6.07
C SER A 219 -18.00 1.82 5.62
N LYS A 220 -18.89 1.21 6.39
CA LYS A 220 -20.32 1.13 6.07
C LYS A 220 -21.00 2.48 6.16
N ILE A 221 -20.77 3.23 7.23
CA ILE A 221 -21.39 4.55 7.43
C ILE A 221 -20.91 5.54 6.38
N THR A 222 -19.62 5.47 6.01
CA THR A 222 -19.02 6.39 5.05
C THR A 222 -19.06 5.90 3.60
N SER A 223 -19.72 4.77 3.32
CA SER A 223 -19.81 4.13 1.98
C SER A 223 -18.45 3.84 1.35
N SER A 224 -17.46 3.43 2.16
CA SER A 224 -16.12 3.04 1.70
C SER A 224 -16.06 1.57 1.27
N ASP A 225 -16.86 1.21 0.26
CA ASP A 225 -17.01 -0.20 -0.17
C ASP A 225 -15.70 -0.83 -0.67
N ALA A 226 -14.81 -0.04 -1.23
CA ALA A 226 -13.49 -0.50 -1.67
C ALA A 226 -12.65 -1.06 -0.51
N CYS A 227 -12.74 -0.46 0.69
CA CYS A 227 -12.05 -0.97 1.87
C CYS A 227 -12.62 -2.31 2.33
N LEU A 228 -13.94 -2.47 2.25
CA LEU A 228 -14.61 -3.73 2.59
C LEU A 228 -14.25 -4.85 1.60
N ALA A 229 -14.26 -4.53 0.30
CA ALA A 229 -13.82 -5.45 -0.75
C ALA A 229 -12.35 -5.87 -0.54
N ALA A 230 -11.49 -4.93 -0.18
CA ALA A 230 -10.09 -5.18 0.08
C ALA A 230 -9.87 -6.06 1.32
N LEU A 231 -10.60 -5.82 2.42
CA LEU A 231 -10.55 -6.68 3.60
C LEU A 231 -11.05 -8.09 3.31
N ALA A 232 -12.13 -8.23 2.52
CA ALA A 232 -12.64 -9.54 2.12
C ALA A 232 -11.67 -10.31 1.22
N ALA A 233 -11.13 -9.65 0.18
CA ALA A 233 -10.14 -10.25 -0.72
C ALA A 233 -8.82 -10.57 0.00
N GLY A 234 -8.34 -9.65 0.85
CA GLY A 234 -7.18 -9.87 1.70
C GLY A 234 -7.40 -11.02 2.68
N GLY A 235 -8.62 -11.13 3.27
CA GLY A 235 -9.02 -12.26 4.12
C GLY A 235 -8.98 -13.59 3.37
N PHE A 236 -9.47 -13.62 2.14
CA PHE A 236 -9.38 -14.80 1.28
C PHE A 236 -7.91 -15.18 1.00
N ALA A 237 -7.07 -14.21 0.64
CA ALA A 237 -5.64 -14.44 0.42
C ALA A 237 -4.94 -14.91 1.71
N TRP A 238 -5.28 -14.31 2.85
CA TRP A 238 -4.80 -14.73 4.16
C TRP A 238 -5.17 -16.19 4.44
N LEU A 239 -6.43 -16.57 4.30
CA LEU A 239 -6.92 -17.95 4.47
C LEU A 239 -6.20 -18.91 3.53
N MET A 240 -6.10 -18.56 2.23
CA MET A 240 -5.46 -19.39 1.24
C MET A 240 -3.99 -19.68 1.60
N VAL A 241 -3.22 -18.66 2.00
CA VAL A 241 -1.81 -18.85 2.37
C VAL A 241 -1.68 -19.52 3.73
N ARG A 242 -2.54 -19.19 4.70
CA ARG A 242 -2.52 -19.78 6.05
C ARG A 242 -2.74 -21.29 6.02
N TYR A 243 -3.65 -21.78 5.19
CA TYR A 243 -4.02 -23.20 5.13
C TYR A 243 -3.25 -23.97 4.05
N LEU A 244 -3.05 -23.39 2.86
CA LEU A 244 -2.34 -24.05 1.76
C LEU A 244 -0.82 -23.79 1.75
N GLY A 245 -0.33 -22.88 2.61
CA GLY A 245 1.09 -22.59 2.72
C GLY A 245 1.70 -22.11 1.39
N GLN A 246 2.80 -22.75 0.97
CA GLN A 246 3.49 -22.37 -0.26
C GLN A 246 2.63 -22.55 -1.52
N LEU A 247 1.75 -23.56 -1.57
CA LEU A 247 0.86 -23.73 -2.71
C LEU A 247 -0.07 -22.54 -2.86
N GLY A 248 -0.71 -22.10 -1.77
CA GLY A 248 -1.55 -20.91 -1.76
C GLY A 248 -0.78 -19.65 -2.17
N ALA A 249 0.45 -19.50 -1.68
CA ALA A 249 1.30 -18.36 -2.05
C ALA A 249 1.71 -18.41 -3.54
N LYS A 250 1.99 -19.57 -4.13
CA LYS A 250 2.27 -19.71 -5.57
C LYS A 250 1.04 -19.39 -6.44
N VAL A 251 -0.14 -19.87 -6.02
CA VAL A 251 -1.40 -19.53 -6.68
C VAL A 251 -1.62 -18.00 -6.63
N LEU A 252 -1.32 -17.37 -5.49
CA LEU A 252 -1.43 -15.92 -5.34
C LEU A 252 -0.56 -15.16 -6.36
N VAL A 253 0.67 -15.61 -6.64
CA VAL A 253 1.53 -14.98 -7.68
C VAL A 253 0.82 -14.99 -9.03
N GLY A 254 0.22 -16.13 -9.42
CA GLY A 254 -0.54 -16.23 -10.67
C GLY A 254 -1.77 -15.31 -10.70
N LEU A 255 -2.54 -15.27 -9.60
CA LEU A 255 -3.71 -14.40 -9.47
C LEU A 255 -3.36 -12.92 -9.55
N ILE A 256 -2.20 -12.50 -9.02
CA ILE A 256 -1.71 -11.12 -9.11
C ILE A 256 -1.23 -10.79 -10.52
N ALA A 257 -0.62 -11.73 -11.25
CA ALA A 257 -0.17 -11.50 -12.61
C ALA A 257 -1.33 -11.24 -13.60
N ILE A 258 -2.46 -11.92 -13.40
CA ILE A 258 -3.61 -11.88 -14.32
C ILE A 258 -4.10 -10.46 -14.59
N PRO A 259 -4.45 -9.61 -13.60
CA PRO A 259 -4.94 -8.25 -13.85
C PRO A 259 -3.97 -7.39 -14.65
N PHE A 260 -2.66 -7.48 -14.37
CA PHE A 260 -1.65 -6.70 -15.11
C PHE A 260 -1.54 -7.09 -16.58
N VAL A 261 -1.85 -8.35 -16.92
CA VAL A 261 -1.82 -8.84 -18.31
C VAL A 261 -3.17 -8.61 -19.01
N THR A 262 -4.29 -8.78 -18.30
CA THR A 262 -5.60 -8.93 -18.93
C THR A 262 -6.55 -7.75 -18.71
N ALA A 263 -6.21 -6.74 -17.92
CA ALA A 263 -7.14 -5.67 -17.55
C ALA A 263 -7.91 -5.04 -18.73
N PRO A 264 -7.28 -4.62 -19.85
CA PRO A 264 -8.02 -4.08 -20.97
C PRO A 264 -8.94 -5.13 -21.63
N LEU A 265 -8.45 -6.35 -21.78
CA LEU A 265 -9.19 -7.44 -22.41
C LEU A 265 -10.45 -7.80 -21.62
N VAL A 266 -10.34 -7.85 -20.28
CA VAL A 266 -11.49 -8.15 -19.40
C VAL A 266 -12.60 -7.13 -19.59
N VAL A 267 -12.26 -5.83 -19.68
CA VAL A 267 -13.24 -4.78 -19.92
C VAL A 267 -13.87 -4.91 -21.31
N LEU A 268 -13.05 -5.08 -22.36
CA LEU A 268 -13.56 -5.23 -23.75
C LEU A 268 -14.46 -6.44 -23.91
N VAL A 269 -14.08 -7.60 -23.35
CA VAL A 269 -14.93 -8.80 -23.35
C VAL A 269 -16.20 -8.55 -22.54
N GLY A 270 -16.11 -7.88 -21.40
CA GLY A 270 -17.27 -7.51 -20.58
C GLY A 270 -18.27 -6.63 -21.34
N VAL A 271 -17.79 -5.70 -22.17
CA VAL A 271 -18.64 -4.88 -23.07
C VAL A 271 -19.31 -5.75 -24.13
N GLN A 272 -18.52 -6.59 -24.82
CA GLN A 272 -19.03 -7.46 -25.92
C GLN A 272 -20.04 -8.50 -25.43
N THR A 273 -19.86 -9.04 -24.24
CA THR A 273 -20.75 -10.06 -23.65
C THR A 273 -21.97 -9.48 -22.94
N GLY A 274 -22.07 -8.14 -22.84
CA GLY A 274 -23.15 -7.46 -22.13
C GLY A 274 -23.01 -7.47 -20.60
N VAL A 275 -21.90 -7.98 -20.05
CA VAL A 275 -21.62 -7.97 -18.60
C VAL A 275 -21.53 -6.55 -18.09
N VAL A 276 -20.85 -5.64 -18.79
CA VAL A 276 -20.76 -4.22 -18.42
C VAL A 276 -22.16 -3.59 -18.40
N ALA A 277 -22.97 -3.83 -19.42
CA ALA A 277 -24.36 -3.33 -19.48
C ALA A 277 -25.26 -3.92 -18.36
N TRP A 278 -25.00 -5.13 -17.92
CA TRP A 278 -25.67 -5.72 -16.74
C TRP A 278 -25.19 -5.03 -15.46
N MET A 279 -23.88 -4.79 -15.30
CA MET A 279 -23.31 -4.11 -14.13
C MET A 279 -23.86 -2.67 -14.00
N HIS A 280 -24.01 -1.91 -15.08
CA HIS A 280 -24.64 -0.58 -15.08
C HIS A 280 -26.05 -0.58 -14.45
N ARG A 281 -26.81 -1.65 -14.61
CA ARG A 281 -28.15 -1.78 -14.01
C ARG A 281 -28.16 -2.16 -12.54
N MET A 282 -27.06 -2.76 -12.05
CA MET A 282 -26.97 -3.34 -10.71
C MET A 282 -26.17 -2.51 -9.72
N LEU A 283 -25.25 -1.70 -10.21
CA LEU A 283 -24.30 -0.99 -9.37
C LEU A 283 -24.79 0.43 -9.00
N PRO A 284 -24.39 0.97 -7.83
CA PRO A 284 -24.66 2.36 -7.47
C PRO A 284 -24.00 3.34 -8.45
N ALA A 285 -24.54 4.56 -8.57
CA ALA A 285 -24.09 5.58 -9.51
C ALA A 285 -22.57 5.89 -9.44
N SER A 286 -21.95 5.79 -8.26
CA SER A 286 -20.50 6.01 -8.11
C SER A 286 -19.65 4.93 -8.79
N TRP A 287 -20.17 3.70 -8.91
CA TRP A 287 -19.54 2.60 -9.66
C TRP A 287 -19.87 2.66 -11.14
N ASP A 288 -21.08 3.11 -11.46
CA ASP A 288 -21.56 3.31 -12.82
C ASP A 288 -20.60 4.20 -13.63
N ALA A 289 -20.28 5.36 -13.10
CA ALA A 289 -19.29 6.28 -13.71
C ALA A 289 -17.91 5.64 -13.92
N ARG A 290 -17.48 4.71 -13.06
CA ARG A 290 -16.20 3.99 -13.23
C ARG A 290 -16.25 3.01 -14.40
N LEU A 291 -17.39 2.37 -14.65
CA LEU A 291 -17.55 1.47 -15.80
C LEU A 291 -17.40 2.21 -17.12
N ASP A 292 -17.94 3.44 -17.21
CA ASP A 292 -17.75 4.32 -18.37
C ASP A 292 -16.28 4.68 -18.57
N ILE A 293 -15.60 5.08 -17.50
CA ILE A 293 -14.16 5.39 -17.52
C ILE A 293 -13.34 4.16 -17.96
N TRP A 294 -13.65 2.97 -17.44
CA TRP A 294 -12.92 1.75 -17.79
C TRP A 294 -13.15 1.33 -19.24
N THR A 295 -14.38 1.45 -19.72
CA THR A 295 -14.74 1.17 -21.12
C THR A 295 -13.99 2.11 -22.06
N PHE A 296 -14.02 3.42 -21.77
CA PHE A 296 -13.26 4.42 -22.52
C PHE A 296 -11.76 4.13 -22.52
N ALA A 297 -11.18 3.83 -21.34
CA ALA A 297 -9.76 3.54 -21.21
C ALA A 297 -9.37 2.28 -22.01
N ALA A 298 -10.16 1.20 -21.91
CA ALA A 298 -9.89 -0.05 -22.62
C ALA A 298 -9.95 0.11 -24.15
N ASP A 299 -10.88 0.93 -24.65
CA ASP A 299 -10.95 1.29 -26.07
C ASP A 299 -9.72 2.07 -26.52
N HIS A 300 -9.32 3.10 -25.78
CA HIS A 300 -8.16 3.93 -26.12
C HIS A 300 -6.82 3.18 -26.03
N ILE A 301 -6.69 2.18 -25.15
CA ILE A 301 -5.50 1.32 -25.06
C ILE A 301 -5.25 0.59 -26.37
N GLN A 302 -6.29 0.23 -27.14
CA GLN A 302 -6.15 -0.50 -28.41
C GLN A 302 -5.39 0.33 -29.47
N THR A 303 -5.40 1.65 -29.40
CA THR A 303 -4.70 2.53 -30.36
C THR A 303 -3.18 2.57 -30.12
N HIS A 304 -2.75 2.44 -28.86
CA HIS A 304 -1.33 2.46 -28.48
C HIS A 304 -1.00 1.35 -27.47
N PRO A 305 -1.21 0.05 -27.79
CA PRO A 305 -1.17 -1.02 -26.81
C PRO A 305 0.22 -1.25 -26.19
N PHE A 306 1.31 -0.97 -26.91
CA PHE A 306 2.66 -1.25 -26.43
C PHE A 306 3.28 -0.10 -25.64
N ARG A 307 3.15 1.14 -26.09
CA ARG A 307 3.81 2.31 -25.47
C ARG A 307 2.87 3.15 -24.60
N GLY A 308 1.56 2.97 -24.74
CA GLY A 308 0.55 3.83 -24.14
C GLY A 308 0.50 5.25 -24.72
N TRP A 309 -0.32 6.08 -24.13
CA TRP A 309 -0.48 7.50 -24.49
C TRP A 309 0.56 8.41 -23.83
N GLY A 310 1.39 7.90 -22.95
CA GLY A 310 2.39 8.64 -22.16
C GLY A 310 1.93 8.94 -20.73
N LEU A 311 2.90 9.21 -19.86
CA LEU A 311 2.65 9.49 -18.44
C LEU A 311 1.67 10.66 -18.28
N ASP A 312 0.73 10.54 -17.32
CA ASP A 312 -0.36 11.49 -17.02
C ASP A 312 -1.35 11.74 -18.18
N ALA A 313 -1.28 11.00 -19.28
CA ALA A 313 -2.21 11.15 -20.38
C ALA A 313 -3.69 10.99 -19.95
N SER A 314 -3.97 10.18 -18.93
CA SER A 314 -5.33 10.01 -18.39
C SER A 314 -6.00 11.34 -18.01
N ARG A 315 -5.23 12.34 -17.58
CA ARG A 315 -5.72 13.68 -17.18
C ARG A 315 -6.11 14.56 -18.38
N THR A 316 -5.79 14.17 -19.60
CA THR A 316 -6.05 14.96 -20.81
C THR A 316 -7.35 14.59 -21.51
N PHE A 317 -8.02 13.52 -21.08
CA PHE A 317 -9.28 13.06 -21.69
C PHE A 317 -10.54 13.78 -21.17
N GLY A 318 -10.40 14.83 -20.38
CA GLY A 318 -11.48 15.71 -19.96
C GLY A 318 -12.58 14.98 -19.20
N VAL A 319 -13.82 15.11 -19.66
CA VAL A 319 -15.00 14.53 -19.00
C VAL A 319 -15.03 13.00 -19.04
N ALA A 320 -14.35 12.38 -20.01
CA ALA A 320 -14.31 10.92 -20.12
C ALA A 320 -13.45 10.29 -19.02
N ILE A 321 -12.37 10.96 -18.60
CA ILE A 321 -11.56 10.61 -17.43
C ILE A 321 -11.31 11.89 -16.64
N PRO A 322 -12.18 12.25 -15.67
CA PRO A 322 -12.10 13.55 -15.00
C PRO A 322 -10.81 13.75 -14.19
N LEU A 323 -10.23 12.68 -13.66
CA LEU A 323 -9.02 12.75 -12.82
C LEU A 323 -8.03 11.61 -13.13
N HIS A 324 -8.49 10.37 -13.04
CA HIS A 324 -7.74 9.14 -13.31
C HIS A 324 -8.73 7.99 -13.52
N THR A 325 -8.24 6.83 -13.95
CA THR A 325 -9.09 5.68 -14.31
C THR A 325 -9.78 5.00 -13.13
N HIS A 326 -9.46 5.32 -11.89
CA HIS A 326 -9.87 4.59 -10.69
C HIS A 326 -9.54 3.07 -10.74
N ASN A 327 -8.58 2.70 -11.56
CA ASN A 327 -8.07 1.35 -11.73
C ASN A 327 -6.61 1.44 -12.15
N GLY A 328 -5.72 0.99 -11.26
CA GLY A 328 -4.28 1.14 -11.43
C GLY A 328 -3.74 0.37 -12.64
N GLU A 329 -4.23 -0.84 -12.88
CA GLU A 329 -3.81 -1.67 -14.00
C GLU A 329 -4.22 -1.05 -15.34
N LEU A 330 -5.47 -0.57 -15.47
CA LEU A 330 -5.91 0.14 -16.67
C LEU A 330 -5.17 1.46 -16.88
N GLN A 331 -4.83 2.18 -15.79
CA GLN A 331 -4.03 3.40 -15.90
C GLN A 331 -2.63 3.09 -16.43
N LEU A 332 -1.96 2.05 -15.92
CA LEU A 332 -0.65 1.61 -16.41
C LEU A 332 -0.71 1.25 -17.90
N TRP A 333 -1.73 0.51 -18.33
CA TRP A 333 -1.93 0.19 -19.74
C TRP A 333 -2.21 1.43 -20.59
N LEU A 334 -3.09 2.32 -20.14
CA LEU A 334 -3.45 3.52 -20.87
C LEU A 334 -2.26 4.47 -21.05
N GLU A 335 -1.51 4.71 -19.98
CA GLU A 335 -0.43 5.68 -19.99
C GLU A 335 0.91 5.10 -20.48
N LEU A 336 1.29 3.91 -20.03
CA LEU A 336 2.61 3.31 -20.27
C LEU A 336 2.56 2.08 -21.17
N GLY A 337 1.38 1.65 -21.60
CA GLY A 337 1.18 0.48 -22.44
C GLY A 337 1.57 -0.84 -21.78
N ALA A 338 1.69 -1.88 -22.60
CA ALA A 338 2.08 -3.22 -22.15
C ALA A 338 3.43 -3.23 -21.42
N VAL A 339 4.37 -2.34 -21.81
CA VAL A 339 5.70 -2.25 -21.17
C VAL A 339 5.56 -1.80 -19.71
N GLY A 340 4.81 -0.73 -19.45
CA GLY A 340 4.60 -0.24 -18.08
C GLY A 340 3.80 -1.21 -17.23
N ALA A 341 2.73 -1.77 -17.78
CA ALA A 341 1.92 -2.79 -17.11
C ALA A 341 2.73 -4.04 -16.76
N ALA A 342 3.60 -4.52 -17.68
CA ALA A 342 4.48 -5.64 -17.44
C ALA A 342 5.52 -5.35 -16.34
N LEU A 343 6.16 -4.17 -16.35
CA LEU A 343 7.12 -3.79 -15.32
C LEU A 343 6.47 -3.74 -13.94
N ALA A 344 5.29 -3.14 -13.82
CA ALA A 344 4.54 -3.11 -12.57
C ALA A 344 4.09 -4.53 -12.16
N GLY A 345 3.59 -5.34 -13.09
CA GLY A 345 3.21 -6.73 -12.85
C GLY A 345 4.39 -7.57 -12.35
N VAL A 346 5.57 -7.44 -12.96
CA VAL A 346 6.82 -8.12 -12.53
C VAL A 346 7.19 -7.68 -11.12
N PHE A 347 7.08 -6.38 -10.78
CA PHE A 347 7.34 -5.89 -9.43
C PHE A 347 6.40 -6.54 -8.41
N PHE A 348 5.08 -6.52 -8.63
CA PHE A 348 4.13 -7.10 -7.67
C PHE A 348 4.21 -8.63 -7.60
N CYS A 349 4.50 -9.30 -8.72
CA CYS A 349 4.81 -10.74 -8.72
C CYS A 349 6.08 -11.05 -7.91
N TRP A 350 7.10 -10.18 -7.99
CA TRP A 350 8.31 -10.31 -7.17
C TRP A 350 8.00 -10.16 -5.67
N VAL A 351 7.16 -9.18 -5.30
CA VAL A 351 6.68 -9.02 -3.90
C VAL A 351 5.89 -10.25 -3.45
N ALA A 352 4.98 -10.76 -4.30
CA ALA A 352 4.21 -11.96 -4.02
C ALA A 352 5.10 -13.22 -3.91
N TYR A 353 6.17 -13.32 -4.70
CA TYR A 353 7.15 -14.39 -4.55
C TYR A 353 7.89 -14.30 -3.21
N GLY A 354 8.06 -13.11 -2.65
CA GLY A 354 8.49 -12.92 -1.26
C GLY A 354 7.57 -13.63 -0.25
N VAL A 355 6.25 -13.61 -0.49
CA VAL A 355 5.28 -14.36 0.34
C VAL A 355 5.50 -15.88 0.22
N VAL A 356 5.82 -16.40 -0.99
CA VAL A 356 6.15 -17.83 -1.18
C VAL A 356 7.36 -18.23 -0.33
N ARG A 357 8.42 -17.40 -0.36
CA ARG A 357 9.62 -17.64 0.44
C ARG A 357 9.34 -17.56 1.95
N LEU A 358 8.47 -16.62 2.34
CA LEU A 358 8.08 -16.44 3.73
C LEU A 358 7.25 -17.63 4.23
N ALA A 359 6.38 -18.20 3.40
CA ALA A 359 5.57 -19.37 3.72
C ALA A 359 6.40 -20.66 3.97
N GLN A 360 7.68 -20.66 3.58
CA GLN A 360 8.62 -21.73 3.93
C GLN A 360 9.06 -21.68 5.40
N ARG A 361 9.02 -20.48 6.00
CA ARG A 361 9.50 -20.24 7.35
C ARG A 361 8.35 -20.08 8.35
N SER A 362 7.38 -19.24 8.01
CA SER A 362 6.22 -18.93 8.86
C SER A 362 4.97 -18.72 8.01
N ARG A 363 3.99 -19.63 8.15
CA ARG A 363 2.68 -19.51 7.47
C ARG A 363 1.89 -18.30 7.95
N SER A 364 2.00 -17.96 9.24
CA SER A 364 1.26 -16.82 9.82
C SER A 364 1.76 -15.50 9.27
N GLU A 365 3.08 -15.32 9.16
CA GLU A 365 3.68 -14.11 8.58
C GLU A 365 3.44 -14.01 7.08
N ALA A 366 3.50 -15.12 6.36
CA ALA A 366 3.18 -15.18 4.94
C ALA A 366 1.71 -14.83 4.69
N ALA A 367 0.80 -15.33 5.50
CA ALA A 367 -0.63 -15.01 5.41
C ALA A 367 -0.89 -13.53 5.68
N MET A 368 -0.26 -12.95 6.71
CA MET A 368 -0.30 -11.51 6.98
C MET A 368 0.14 -10.70 5.76
N ALA A 369 1.31 -11.03 5.19
CA ALA A 369 1.84 -10.33 4.03
C ALA A 369 0.96 -10.49 2.78
N ALA A 370 0.36 -11.67 2.57
CA ALA A 370 -0.59 -11.92 1.51
C ALA A 370 -1.84 -11.06 1.65
N GLY A 371 -2.43 -10.99 2.85
CA GLY A 371 -3.59 -10.14 3.15
C GLY A 371 -3.31 -8.66 2.86
N ALA A 372 -2.18 -8.15 3.34
CA ALA A 372 -1.77 -6.76 3.10
C ALA A 372 -1.56 -6.45 1.61
N LEU A 373 -0.84 -7.31 0.89
CA LEU A 373 -0.57 -7.15 -0.53
C LEU A 373 -1.86 -7.15 -1.37
N VAL A 374 -2.75 -8.12 -1.14
CA VAL A 374 -4.02 -8.20 -1.88
C VAL A 374 -4.94 -7.03 -1.54
N SER A 375 -5.01 -6.61 -0.27
CA SER A 375 -5.78 -5.42 0.10
C SER A 375 -5.28 -4.17 -0.63
N TYR A 376 -3.97 -3.97 -0.74
CA TYR A 376 -3.38 -2.87 -1.49
C TYR A 376 -3.76 -2.91 -2.98
N LEU A 377 -3.58 -4.07 -3.62
CA LEU A 377 -3.89 -4.22 -5.05
C LEU A 377 -5.37 -4.05 -5.35
N VAL A 378 -6.26 -4.60 -4.53
CA VAL A 378 -7.72 -4.46 -4.72
C VAL A 378 -8.15 -3.00 -4.58
N ILE A 379 -7.66 -2.26 -3.58
CA ILE A 379 -7.97 -0.84 -3.45
C ILE A 379 -7.43 -0.07 -4.67
N GLY A 380 -6.20 -0.35 -5.11
CA GLY A 380 -5.62 0.25 -6.31
C GLY A 380 -6.41 -0.04 -7.59
N ALA A 381 -6.99 -1.24 -7.70
CA ALA A 381 -7.79 -1.66 -8.84
C ALA A 381 -9.18 -1.00 -8.92
N ILE A 382 -9.70 -0.41 -7.82
CA ILE A 382 -11.08 0.08 -7.79
C ILE A 382 -11.25 1.50 -7.23
N SER A 383 -10.17 2.16 -6.77
CA SER A 383 -10.31 3.45 -6.07
C SER A 383 -9.35 4.53 -6.54
N PHE A 384 -8.05 4.24 -6.64
CA PHE A 384 -7.04 5.28 -6.77
C PHE A 384 -6.30 5.23 -8.10
N GLY A 385 -5.75 6.40 -8.49
CA GLY A 385 -4.76 6.47 -9.54
C GLY A 385 -3.40 5.94 -9.07
N VAL A 386 -2.69 5.27 -9.96
CA VAL A 386 -1.44 4.56 -9.64
C VAL A 386 -0.31 5.50 -9.21
N TRP A 387 -0.37 6.78 -9.60
CA TRP A 387 0.66 7.79 -9.30
C TRP A 387 0.36 8.66 -8.08
N GLN A 388 -0.71 8.38 -7.34
CA GLN A 388 -1.04 9.15 -6.13
C GLN A 388 0.00 8.94 -5.04
N GLU A 389 0.68 10.01 -4.66
CA GLU A 389 1.85 9.99 -3.77
C GLU A 389 1.55 9.38 -2.41
N TRP A 390 0.44 9.79 -1.80
CA TRP A 390 0.04 9.30 -0.48
C TRP A 390 -0.32 7.81 -0.50
N TRP A 391 -0.87 7.33 -1.65
CA TRP A 391 -1.21 5.93 -1.83
C TRP A 391 0.04 5.05 -1.97
N ILE A 392 1.02 5.50 -2.77
CA ILE A 392 2.33 4.83 -2.90
C ILE A 392 3.04 4.83 -1.54
N ALA A 393 3.02 5.94 -0.81
CA ALA A 393 3.60 6.05 0.53
C ALA A 393 2.94 5.09 1.52
N LEU A 394 1.60 4.99 1.51
CA LEU A 394 0.88 4.08 2.38
C LEU A 394 1.18 2.61 2.06
N GLY A 395 1.37 2.26 0.78
CA GLY A 395 1.82 0.94 0.36
C GLY A 395 3.22 0.60 0.90
N ALA A 396 4.17 1.54 0.78
CA ALA A 396 5.52 1.38 1.31
C ALA A 396 5.53 1.30 2.85
N LEU A 397 4.72 2.12 3.52
CA LEU A 397 4.51 2.06 4.97
C LEU A 397 3.94 0.71 5.42
N THR A 398 2.96 0.17 4.67
CA THR A 398 2.39 -1.15 4.94
C THR A 398 3.46 -2.24 4.84
N PHE A 399 4.33 -2.16 3.84
CA PHE A 399 5.47 -3.08 3.70
C PHE A 399 6.43 -2.98 4.90
N ILE A 400 6.75 -1.76 5.35
CA ILE A 400 7.58 -1.52 6.55
C ILE A 400 6.90 -2.11 7.79
N ALA A 401 5.59 -1.86 7.98
CA ALA A 401 4.82 -2.39 9.10
C ALA A 401 4.79 -3.93 9.13
N CYS A 402 4.65 -4.58 7.96
CA CYS A 402 4.76 -6.03 7.85
C CYS A 402 6.16 -6.54 8.26
N GLY A 403 7.22 -5.80 7.91
CA GLY A 403 8.59 -6.09 8.34
C GLY A 403 8.75 -6.02 9.85
N MET A 404 8.25 -4.94 10.47
CA MET A 404 8.30 -4.75 11.94
C MET A 404 7.49 -5.80 12.69
N ALA A 405 6.30 -6.19 12.18
CA ALA A 405 5.45 -7.20 12.81
C ALA A 405 6.06 -8.60 12.82
N ARG A 406 7.02 -8.88 11.93
CA ARG A 406 7.73 -10.17 11.86
C ARG A 406 8.79 -10.32 12.96
N ALA A 407 9.45 -9.25 13.33
CA ALA A 407 10.57 -9.27 14.28
C ALA A 407 10.20 -9.92 15.63
N GLY A 408 8.96 -9.77 16.11
CA GLY A 408 8.49 -10.39 17.36
C GLY A 408 8.12 -11.88 17.27
N GLY A 409 8.43 -12.58 16.17
CA GLY A 409 8.03 -13.98 15.92
C GLY A 409 9.12 -15.00 16.13
N GLU A 410 10.37 -14.62 15.98
CA GLU A 410 11.48 -15.58 16.02
C GLU A 410 11.70 -16.21 17.41
N ASN A 411 11.32 -15.52 18.49
CA ASN A 411 11.44 -16.01 19.87
C ASN A 411 10.29 -16.91 20.35
N THR A 412 9.15 -16.97 19.65
CA THR A 412 7.99 -17.75 20.12
C THR A 412 7.92 -19.17 19.55
N GLU A 413 8.60 -19.46 18.46
CA GLU A 413 8.62 -20.81 17.86
C GLU A 413 9.57 -21.77 18.59
N ASN A 414 10.55 -21.27 19.37
CA ASN A 414 11.48 -22.06 20.15
C ASN A 414 10.89 -22.63 21.47
N TRP A 415 9.66 -22.27 21.86
CA TRP A 415 9.01 -22.81 23.06
C TRP A 415 8.18 -24.08 22.80
N GLY A 416 8.08 -24.53 21.54
CA GLY A 416 7.36 -25.75 21.15
C GLY A 416 8.17 -27.03 21.17
N GLU A 417 9.50 -26.97 21.31
CA GLU A 417 10.40 -28.14 21.44
C GLU A 417 10.82 -28.37 22.90
N LEU A 418 9.87 -28.51 23.81
CA LEU A 418 10.13 -29.09 25.10
C LEU A 418 9.85 -30.59 25.03
N THR A 419 10.98 -31.35 24.86
CA THR A 419 11.30 -32.70 25.33
C THR A 419 10.14 -33.68 25.48
N PRO A 420 10.19 -34.84 24.80
CA PRO A 420 9.44 -35.99 25.24
C PRO A 420 10.02 -36.42 26.60
N LEU A 421 9.20 -36.40 27.64
CA LEU A 421 9.51 -37.07 28.90
C LEU A 421 9.69 -38.55 28.61
N SER A 422 10.88 -39.01 28.83
CA SER A 422 11.30 -40.42 28.90
C SER A 422 10.50 -41.22 29.92
#